data_016ef23eb4e6b6b84dcfacb8d34089de
#
_entry.id   016ef23eb4e6b6b84dcfacb8d34089de
#
_cell.length_a   1.000
_cell.length_b   1.000
_cell.length_c   1.000
_cell.angle_alpha   90.00
_cell.angle_beta   90.00
_cell.angle_gamma   90.00
#
_symmetry.space_group_name_H-M   'P 1'
#
loop_
_entity.id
_entity.type
_entity.pdbx_description
1 polymer ?
#
loop_
_entity_poly.entity_id
_entity_poly.type
_entity_poly.pdbx_seq_one_letter_code
_entity_poly.pdbx_strand_id
1 'polypeptide(L)'
;MLLHVVQGERELANDCRSLARFELYGIPPMKAGLARIEVTFALDVNGKLTVSAKETTTSVSGHVNVVPSSGLSSAQQEALLQDGFAYAKEDKATRALVETKLAAQTELTALQQALQEFAPLLGEQEQQQLEQAMQALADSLESDDKALIDRAKANLKPSSDYFAGLIMNQNVKHALTGTTASDWQ
;
A
#
# COMPACT_ATOMS: atom_id res chain seq x y z
N MET A 1 -4.54 2.15 13.70
CA MET A 1 -3.74 1.32 12.77
C MET A 1 -3.45 -0.01 13.46
N LEU A 2 -3.70 -1.14 12.79
CA LEU A 2 -3.40 -2.48 13.32
C LEU A 2 -1.96 -2.87 12.94
N LEU A 3 -1.20 -3.33 13.92
CA LEU A 3 0.15 -3.89 13.75
C LEU A 3 0.11 -5.39 14.05
N HIS A 4 0.65 -6.19 13.15
CA HIS A 4 0.75 -7.64 13.29
C HIS A 4 2.23 -8.03 13.31
N VAL A 5 2.66 -8.62 14.41
CA VAL A 5 4.03 -9.09 14.62
C VAL A 5 4.09 -10.57 14.29
N VAL A 6 4.93 -10.93 13.37
CA VAL A 6 5.09 -12.32 12.89
C VAL A 6 6.55 -12.77 12.98
N GLN A 7 6.77 -14.06 12.98
CA GLN A 7 8.08 -14.71 12.96
C GLN A 7 8.10 -15.78 11.88
N GLY A 8 9.07 -15.74 10.97
CA GLY A 8 9.24 -16.72 9.89
C GLY A 8 10.07 -16.15 8.76
N GLU A 9 10.38 -17.02 7.80
CA GLU A 9 11.17 -16.73 6.60
C GLU A 9 10.30 -16.67 5.33
N ARG A 10 8.96 -16.76 5.49
CA ARG A 10 8.01 -16.67 4.37
C ARG A 10 7.69 -15.21 4.06
N GLU A 11 7.42 -14.91 2.79
CA GLU A 11 7.12 -13.54 2.30
C GLU A 11 5.75 -13.03 2.74
N LEU A 12 4.78 -13.95 2.96
CA LEU A 12 3.44 -13.59 3.39
C LEU A 12 3.27 -13.75 4.90
N ALA A 13 2.70 -12.74 5.55
CA ALA A 13 2.44 -12.77 7.00
C ALA A 13 1.56 -13.95 7.45
N ASN A 14 0.67 -14.43 6.57
CA ASN A 14 -0.21 -15.58 6.84
C ASN A 14 0.55 -16.91 6.91
N ASP A 15 1.71 -16.99 6.25
CA ASP A 15 2.57 -18.18 6.23
C ASP A 15 3.63 -18.15 7.33
N CYS A 16 3.65 -17.06 8.11
CA CYS A 16 4.51 -16.88 9.26
C CYS A 16 3.78 -17.15 10.58
N ARG A 17 4.54 -17.48 11.60
CA ARG A 17 4.01 -17.63 12.96
C ARG A 17 3.59 -16.28 13.51
N SER A 18 2.31 -16.11 13.85
CA SER A 18 1.83 -14.92 14.54
C SER A 18 2.35 -14.88 15.98
N LEU A 19 3.00 -13.78 16.36
CA LEU A 19 3.49 -13.56 17.71
C LEU A 19 2.55 -12.66 18.51
N ALA A 20 2.10 -11.55 17.91
CA ALA A 20 1.21 -10.60 18.57
C ALA A 20 0.48 -9.73 17.56
N ARG A 21 -0.63 -9.12 18.02
CA ARG A 21 -1.33 -8.05 17.32
C ARG A 21 -1.62 -6.94 18.31
N PHE A 22 -1.44 -5.70 17.90
CA PHE A 22 -1.83 -4.54 18.69
C PHE A 22 -2.24 -3.37 17.80
N GLU A 23 -2.98 -2.46 18.37
CA GLU A 23 -3.50 -1.32 17.63
C GLU A 23 -2.89 -0.02 18.15
N LEU A 24 -2.55 0.86 17.21
CA LEU A 24 -2.13 2.23 17.48
C LEU A 24 -3.31 3.15 17.19
N TYR A 25 -3.89 3.73 18.25
CA TYR A 25 -5.03 4.63 18.20
C TYR A 25 -4.58 6.09 18.29
N GLY A 26 -5.43 7.01 17.86
CA GLY A 26 -5.22 8.45 18.04
C GLY A 26 -4.34 9.09 16.96
N ILE A 27 -4.04 8.39 15.86
CA ILE A 27 -3.42 9.00 14.69
C ILE A 27 -4.49 9.89 14.04
N PRO A 28 -4.26 11.21 13.88
CA PRO A 28 -5.22 12.09 13.24
C PRO A 28 -5.40 11.73 11.77
N PRO A 29 -6.58 11.98 11.19
CA PRO A 29 -6.80 11.81 9.75
C PRO A 29 -5.79 12.66 8.96
N MET A 30 -5.07 12.02 8.05
CA MET A 30 -4.10 12.66 7.18
C MET A 30 -4.07 11.99 5.81
N LYS A 31 -3.47 12.66 4.82
CA LYS A 31 -3.31 12.08 3.48
C LYS A 31 -2.51 10.79 3.55
N ALA A 32 -2.87 9.83 2.70
CA ALA A 32 -2.13 8.57 2.59
C ALA A 32 -0.62 8.80 2.38
N GLY A 33 0.20 8.04 3.11
CA GLY A 33 1.66 8.14 3.04
C GLY A 33 2.30 9.22 3.92
N LEU A 34 1.53 10.09 4.60
CA LEU A 34 2.11 11.11 5.49
C LEU A 34 2.39 10.60 6.91
N ALA A 35 1.66 9.60 7.39
CA ALA A 35 1.93 9.01 8.70
C ALA A 35 3.29 8.30 8.70
N ARG A 36 4.15 8.67 9.64
CA ARG A 36 5.48 8.06 9.82
C ARG A 36 5.48 7.29 11.12
N ILE A 37 5.48 5.98 11.00
CA ILE A 37 5.45 5.08 12.15
C ILE A 37 6.85 4.50 12.36
N GLU A 38 7.44 4.81 13.50
CA GLU A 38 8.67 4.18 14.00
C GLU A 38 8.29 2.93 14.77
N VAL A 39 8.80 1.77 14.34
CA VAL A 39 8.59 0.49 15.03
C VAL A 39 9.91 0.04 15.64
N THR A 40 9.89 -0.19 16.96
CA THR A 40 11.07 -0.62 17.71
C THR A 40 10.86 -2.03 18.24
N PHE A 41 11.82 -2.91 17.97
CA PHE A 41 11.91 -4.26 18.53
C PHE A 41 12.98 -4.29 19.60
N ALA A 42 12.61 -4.53 20.84
CA ALA A 42 13.53 -4.65 21.96
C ALA A 42 13.47 -6.06 22.56
N LEU A 43 14.60 -6.76 22.55
CA LEU A 43 14.73 -8.09 23.13
C LEU A 43 15.54 -7.97 24.42
N ASP A 44 14.99 -8.43 25.52
CA ASP A 44 15.70 -8.43 26.82
C ASP A 44 16.54 -9.71 27.00
N VAL A 45 17.33 -9.73 28.05
CA VAL A 45 18.22 -10.86 28.39
C VAL A 45 17.47 -12.15 28.72
N ASN A 46 16.18 -12.06 29.03
CA ASN A 46 15.31 -13.19 29.33
C ASN A 46 14.56 -13.70 28.07
N GLY A 47 14.84 -13.11 26.90
CA GLY A 47 14.17 -13.45 25.66
C GLY A 47 12.79 -12.83 25.50
N LYS A 48 12.39 -11.88 26.36
CA LYS A 48 11.13 -11.15 26.21
C LYS A 48 11.28 -10.13 25.08
N LEU A 49 10.44 -10.24 24.05
CA LEU A 49 10.36 -9.28 22.97
C LEU A 49 9.31 -8.22 23.30
N THR A 50 9.71 -6.98 23.31
CA THR A 50 8.80 -5.82 23.36
C THR A 50 8.78 -5.16 21.99
N VAL A 51 7.60 -5.05 21.41
CA VAL A 51 7.41 -4.31 20.14
C VAL A 51 6.62 -3.06 20.45
N SER A 52 7.19 -1.90 20.13
CA SER A 52 6.55 -0.61 20.27
C SER A 52 6.43 0.09 18.93
N ALA A 53 5.37 0.86 18.75
CA ALA A 53 5.15 1.69 17.58
C ALA A 53 4.85 3.11 18.03
N LYS A 54 5.43 4.10 17.35
CA LYS A 54 5.24 5.52 17.62
C LYS A 54 5.03 6.28 16.33
N GLU A 55 3.97 7.08 16.26
CA GLU A 55 3.81 8.06 15.18
C GLU A 55 4.68 9.29 15.50
N THR A 56 5.61 9.64 14.58
CA THR A 56 6.70 10.58 14.87
C THR A 56 6.24 12.04 14.99
N THR A 57 5.12 12.41 14.34
CA THR A 57 4.60 13.79 14.34
C THR A 57 3.74 14.07 15.55
N THR A 58 2.86 13.13 15.91
CA THR A 58 1.88 13.29 17.01
C THR A 58 2.37 12.69 18.32
N SER A 59 3.46 11.93 18.29
CA SER A 59 3.99 11.18 19.43
C SER A 59 3.02 10.13 20.01
N VAL A 60 1.96 9.79 19.30
CA VAL A 60 1.07 8.70 19.66
C VAL A 60 1.86 7.40 19.64
N SER A 61 1.79 6.62 20.71
CA SER A 61 2.54 5.37 20.84
C SER A 61 1.69 4.23 21.40
N GLY A 62 2.05 3.01 21.01
CA GLY A 62 1.50 1.77 21.53
C GLY A 62 2.59 0.72 21.64
N HIS A 63 2.40 -0.29 22.47
CA HIS A 63 3.34 -1.40 22.59
C HIS A 63 2.65 -2.70 22.91
N VAL A 64 3.33 -3.80 22.61
CA VAL A 64 2.95 -5.15 23.03
C VAL A 64 4.18 -5.89 23.54
N ASN A 65 4.00 -6.65 24.60
CA ASN A 65 5.03 -7.56 25.11
C ASN A 65 4.72 -8.97 24.62
N VAL A 66 5.67 -9.56 23.93
CA VAL A 66 5.61 -10.96 23.52
C VAL A 66 6.54 -11.76 24.42
N VAL A 67 5.97 -12.61 25.26
CA VAL A 67 6.76 -13.60 25.99
C VAL A 67 6.74 -14.87 25.13
N PRO A 68 7.88 -15.29 24.57
CA PRO A 68 7.92 -16.55 23.84
C PRO A 68 7.60 -17.66 24.84
N SER A 69 6.47 -18.32 24.66
CA SER A 69 6.02 -19.43 25.53
C SER A 69 6.93 -20.66 25.44
N SER A 70 7.77 -20.73 24.42
CA SER A 70 8.91 -21.63 24.25
C SER A 70 9.73 -21.11 23.07
N GLY A 71 11.05 -21.05 23.20
CA GLY A 71 11.93 -20.84 22.06
C GLY A 71 11.67 -21.89 20.98
N LEU A 72 11.95 -21.56 19.74
CA LEU A 72 11.94 -22.56 18.67
C LEU A 72 12.99 -23.63 18.98
N SER A 73 12.60 -24.91 18.95
CA SER A 73 13.57 -26.00 18.97
C SER A 73 14.46 -25.93 17.73
N SER A 74 15.67 -26.46 17.81
CA SER A 74 16.58 -26.51 16.64
C SER A 74 15.92 -27.13 15.40
N ALA A 75 15.10 -28.17 15.59
CA ALA A 75 14.35 -28.80 14.51
C ALA A 75 13.28 -27.86 13.90
N GLN A 76 12.62 -27.03 14.71
CA GLN A 76 11.67 -26.04 14.22
C GLN A 76 12.37 -24.90 13.47
N GLN A 77 13.54 -24.45 13.93
CA GLN A 77 14.35 -23.45 13.23
C GLN A 77 14.81 -23.96 11.87
N GLU A 78 15.29 -25.20 11.83
CA GLU A 78 15.72 -25.86 10.58
C GLU A 78 14.54 -26.00 9.60
N ALA A 79 13.38 -26.44 10.07
CA ALA A 79 12.18 -26.54 9.24
C ALA A 79 11.75 -25.18 8.66
N LEU A 80 11.75 -24.11 9.45
CA LEU A 80 11.42 -22.77 8.99
C LEU A 80 12.39 -22.26 7.91
N LEU A 81 13.68 -22.54 8.07
CA LEU A 81 14.69 -22.19 7.06
C LEU A 81 14.51 -22.99 5.78
N GLN A 82 14.26 -24.30 5.89
CA GLN A 82 14.00 -25.16 4.73
C GLN A 82 12.74 -24.72 3.97
N ASP A 83 11.66 -24.39 4.68
CA ASP A 83 10.44 -23.87 4.08
C ASP A 83 10.70 -22.54 3.35
N GLY A 84 11.44 -21.62 3.96
CA GLY A 84 11.84 -20.37 3.34
C GLY A 84 12.56 -20.56 2.01
N PHE A 85 13.50 -21.52 1.94
CA PHE A 85 14.22 -21.85 0.70
C PHE A 85 13.33 -22.57 -0.31
N ALA A 86 12.52 -23.53 0.13
CA ALA A 86 11.67 -24.34 -0.74
C ALA A 86 10.62 -23.50 -1.47
N TYR A 87 10.03 -22.54 -0.75
CA TYR A 87 8.93 -21.70 -1.26
C TYR A 87 9.37 -20.32 -1.77
N ALA A 88 10.64 -19.95 -1.67
CA ALA A 88 11.14 -18.61 -2.01
C ALA A 88 10.68 -18.09 -3.39
N LYS A 89 10.64 -18.95 -4.41
CA LYS A 89 10.22 -18.57 -5.77
C LYS A 89 8.72 -18.33 -5.85
N GLU A 90 7.93 -19.21 -5.22
CA GLU A 90 6.46 -19.12 -5.18
C GLU A 90 6.02 -17.92 -4.35
N ASP A 91 6.60 -17.73 -3.18
CA ASP A 91 6.34 -16.61 -2.30
C ASP A 91 6.63 -15.27 -2.99
N LYS A 92 7.75 -15.16 -3.69
CA LYS A 92 8.10 -13.98 -4.47
C LYS A 92 7.06 -13.68 -5.56
N ALA A 93 6.56 -14.70 -6.26
CA ALA A 93 5.54 -14.53 -7.27
C ALA A 93 4.21 -14.09 -6.66
N THR A 94 3.80 -14.73 -5.56
CA THR A 94 2.56 -14.41 -4.83
C THR A 94 2.61 -12.99 -4.25
N ARG A 95 3.72 -12.59 -3.65
CA ARG A 95 3.93 -11.23 -3.17
C ARG A 95 3.83 -10.22 -4.32
N ALA A 96 4.50 -10.47 -5.44
CA ALA A 96 4.46 -9.59 -6.60
C ALA A 96 3.03 -9.44 -7.16
N LEU A 97 2.23 -10.51 -7.14
CA LEU A 97 0.82 -10.46 -7.52
C LEU A 97 0.00 -9.60 -6.56
N VAL A 98 0.15 -9.81 -5.24
CA VAL A 98 -0.56 -9.03 -4.20
C VAL A 98 -0.22 -7.54 -4.30
N GLU A 99 1.06 -7.19 -4.44
CA GLU A 99 1.52 -5.81 -4.63
C GLU A 99 0.94 -5.19 -5.90
N THR A 100 0.88 -5.95 -7.01
CA THR A 100 0.29 -5.48 -8.27
C THR A 100 -1.21 -5.23 -8.15
N LYS A 101 -1.95 -6.15 -7.51
CA LYS A 101 -3.39 -5.98 -7.23
C LYS A 101 -3.66 -4.74 -6.37
N LEU A 102 -2.89 -4.55 -5.29
CA LEU A 102 -3.04 -3.40 -4.39
C LEU A 102 -2.77 -2.08 -5.10
N ALA A 103 -1.70 -2.01 -5.89
CA ALA A 103 -1.36 -0.83 -6.67
C ALA A 103 -2.45 -0.49 -7.69
N ALA A 104 -2.99 -1.49 -8.40
CA ALA A 104 -4.08 -1.31 -9.35
C ALA A 104 -5.37 -0.83 -8.67
N GLN A 105 -5.71 -1.38 -7.51
CA GLN A 105 -6.88 -0.98 -6.73
C GLN A 105 -6.77 0.46 -6.22
N THR A 106 -5.58 0.87 -5.79
CA THR A 106 -5.28 2.25 -5.38
C THR A 106 -5.45 3.21 -6.57
N GLU A 107 -4.93 2.85 -7.74
CA GLU A 107 -5.06 3.63 -8.97
C GLU A 107 -6.53 3.79 -9.41
N LEU A 108 -7.32 2.70 -9.41
CA LEU A 108 -8.76 2.75 -9.69
C LEU A 108 -9.51 3.66 -8.72
N THR A 109 -9.23 3.56 -7.43
CA THR A 109 -9.85 4.40 -6.41
C THR A 109 -9.54 5.88 -6.63
N ALA A 110 -8.28 6.21 -6.94
CA ALA A 110 -7.87 7.57 -7.22
C ALA A 110 -8.55 8.14 -8.49
N LEU A 111 -8.63 7.33 -9.55
CA LEU A 111 -9.31 7.73 -10.79
C LEU A 111 -10.82 7.91 -10.60
N GLN A 112 -11.48 7.04 -9.83
CA GLN A 112 -12.89 7.19 -9.48
C GLN A 112 -13.16 8.49 -8.73
N GLN A 113 -12.32 8.84 -7.75
CA GLN A 113 -12.42 10.11 -7.03
C GLN A 113 -12.19 11.32 -7.94
N ALA A 114 -11.17 11.23 -8.81
CA ALA A 114 -10.88 12.30 -9.77
C ALA A 114 -12.04 12.51 -10.76
N LEU A 115 -12.67 11.44 -11.26
CA LEU A 115 -13.83 11.53 -12.12
C LEU A 115 -15.04 12.20 -11.45
N GLN A 116 -15.27 11.98 -10.15
CA GLN A 116 -16.35 12.65 -9.42
C GLN A 116 -16.20 14.18 -9.42
N GLU A 117 -14.97 14.67 -9.38
CA GLU A 117 -14.68 16.10 -9.26
C GLU A 117 -14.41 16.76 -10.63
N PHE A 118 -13.71 16.05 -11.52
CA PHE A 118 -13.14 16.62 -12.74
C PHE A 118 -13.70 16.02 -14.05
N ALA A 119 -14.74 15.20 -14.00
CA ALA A 119 -15.34 14.63 -15.22
C ALA A 119 -15.68 15.67 -16.31
N PRO A 120 -16.15 16.90 -15.98
CA PRO A 120 -16.45 17.90 -17.02
C PRO A 120 -15.26 18.38 -17.85
N LEU A 121 -14.01 18.00 -17.47
CA LEU A 121 -12.82 18.29 -18.26
C LEU A 121 -12.63 17.34 -19.45
N LEU A 122 -13.28 16.19 -19.42
CA LEU A 122 -13.22 15.17 -20.47
C LEU A 122 -14.37 15.36 -21.47
N GLY A 123 -14.08 15.12 -22.74
CA GLY A 123 -15.14 14.92 -23.72
C GLY A 123 -15.83 13.56 -23.51
N GLU A 124 -17.05 13.41 -24.00
CA GLU A 124 -17.84 12.17 -23.85
C GLU A 124 -17.08 10.91 -24.31
N GLN A 125 -16.38 11.00 -25.42
CA GLN A 125 -15.60 9.88 -25.97
C GLN A 125 -14.39 9.53 -25.09
N GLU A 126 -13.71 10.53 -24.56
CA GLU A 126 -12.53 10.37 -23.68
C GLU A 126 -12.93 9.77 -22.33
N GLN A 127 -14.07 10.23 -21.78
CA GLN A 127 -14.63 9.68 -20.55
C GLN A 127 -15.00 8.21 -20.73
N GLN A 128 -15.70 7.84 -21.83
CA GLN A 128 -16.04 6.47 -22.12
C GLN A 128 -14.82 5.57 -22.26
N GLN A 129 -13.76 6.06 -22.93
CA GLN A 129 -12.51 5.30 -23.07
C GLN A 129 -11.84 5.06 -21.73
N LEU A 130 -11.79 6.07 -20.86
CA LEU A 130 -11.22 5.95 -19.52
C LEU A 130 -12.03 4.96 -18.68
N GLU A 131 -13.35 5.08 -18.64
CA GLU A 131 -14.24 4.19 -17.90
C GLU A 131 -14.15 2.74 -18.36
N GLN A 132 -14.07 2.50 -19.67
CA GLN A 132 -13.89 1.16 -20.24
C GLN A 132 -12.53 0.56 -19.82
N ALA A 133 -11.46 1.35 -19.85
CA ALA A 133 -10.14 0.89 -19.44
C ALA A 133 -10.08 0.62 -17.93
N MET A 134 -10.74 1.45 -17.11
CA MET A 134 -10.88 1.23 -15.66
C MET A 134 -11.66 -0.05 -15.36
N GLN A 135 -12.77 -0.31 -16.10
CA GLN A 135 -13.54 -1.54 -15.92
C GLN A 135 -12.71 -2.78 -16.30
N ALA A 136 -11.98 -2.73 -17.43
CA ALA A 136 -11.10 -3.81 -17.85
C ALA A 136 -9.99 -4.11 -16.81
N LEU A 137 -9.46 -3.08 -16.16
CA LEU A 137 -8.51 -3.25 -15.04
C LEU A 137 -9.20 -3.87 -13.83
N ALA A 138 -10.40 -3.40 -13.45
CA ALA A 138 -11.16 -3.96 -12.34
C ALA A 138 -11.47 -5.45 -12.55
N ASP A 139 -11.93 -5.83 -13.74
CA ASP A 139 -12.20 -7.22 -14.10
C ASP A 139 -10.95 -8.10 -14.03
N SER A 140 -9.78 -7.55 -14.40
CA SER A 140 -8.52 -8.28 -14.34
C SER A 140 -8.06 -8.60 -12.92
N LEU A 141 -8.52 -7.87 -11.90
CA LEU A 141 -8.16 -8.10 -10.50
C LEU A 141 -8.77 -9.39 -9.92
N GLU A 142 -9.83 -9.92 -10.54
CA GLU A 142 -10.40 -11.20 -10.16
C GLU A 142 -9.49 -12.39 -10.56
N SER A 143 -8.53 -12.15 -11.45
CA SER A 143 -7.56 -13.16 -11.89
C SER A 143 -6.33 -13.19 -10.99
N ASP A 144 -5.69 -14.36 -10.89
CA ASP A 144 -4.37 -14.53 -10.29
C ASP A 144 -3.23 -14.45 -11.30
N ASP A 145 -3.52 -14.01 -12.53
CA ASP A 145 -2.52 -13.75 -13.56
C ASP A 145 -2.01 -12.32 -13.53
N LYS A 146 -0.81 -12.16 -12.96
CA LYS A 146 -0.13 -10.87 -12.90
C LYS A 146 0.06 -10.23 -14.27
N ALA A 147 0.35 -11.02 -15.32
CA ALA A 147 0.58 -10.48 -16.66
C ALA A 147 -0.70 -9.89 -17.26
N LEU A 148 -1.86 -10.45 -16.94
CA LEU A 148 -3.15 -9.90 -17.33
C LEU A 148 -3.39 -8.53 -16.69
N ILE A 149 -3.11 -8.42 -15.38
CA ILE A 149 -3.27 -7.16 -14.65
C ILE A 149 -2.29 -6.10 -15.18
N ASP A 150 -1.03 -6.45 -15.38
CA ASP A 150 -0.02 -5.52 -15.92
C ASP A 150 -0.41 -5.02 -17.33
N ARG A 151 -0.98 -5.87 -18.17
CA ARG A 151 -1.50 -5.49 -19.49
C ARG A 151 -2.68 -4.53 -19.39
N ALA A 152 -3.63 -4.80 -18.49
CA ALA A 152 -4.77 -3.93 -18.26
C ALA A 152 -4.34 -2.55 -17.74
N LYS A 153 -3.36 -2.50 -16.82
CA LYS A 153 -2.72 -1.24 -16.36
C LYS A 153 -2.05 -0.48 -17.50
N ALA A 154 -1.31 -1.18 -18.36
CA ALA A 154 -0.68 -0.55 -19.52
C ALA A 154 -1.69 0.05 -20.50
N ASN A 155 -2.85 -0.59 -20.66
CA ASN A 155 -3.95 -0.09 -21.50
C ASN A 155 -4.66 1.13 -20.86
N LEU A 156 -4.78 1.18 -19.53
CA LEU A 156 -5.37 2.31 -18.83
C LEU A 156 -4.48 3.56 -18.87
N LYS A 157 -3.16 3.37 -18.84
CA LYS A 157 -2.18 4.44 -18.67
C LYS A 157 -2.34 5.64 -19.63
N PRO A 158 -2.54 5.49 -20.95
CA PRO A 158 -2.66 6.65 -21.83
C PRO A 158 -3.85 7.54 -21.49
N SER A 159 -5.00 6.95 -21.16
CA SER A 159 -6.22 7.69 -20.80
C SER A 159 -6.09 8.35 -19.42
N SER A 160 -5.48 7.67 -18.45
CA SER A 160 -5.24 8.22 -17.11
C SER A 160 -4.21 9.35 -17.13
N ASP A 161 -3.10 9.23 -17.89
CA ASP A 161 -2.09 10.27 -18.05
C ASP A 161 -2.68 11.52 -18.73
N TYR A 162 -3.53 11.33 -19.75
CA TYR A 162 -4.23 12.44 -20.40
C TYR A 162 -5.16 13.17 -19.44
N PHE A 163 -5.97 12.44 -18.68
CA PHE A 163 -6.88 13.02 -17.69
C PHE A 163 -6.13 13.76 -16.57
N ALA A 164 -5.06 13.18 -16.04
CA ALA A 164 -4.19 13.83 -15.06
C ALA A 164 -3.58 15.14 -15.61
N GLY A 165 -3.21 15.17 -16.89
CA GLY A 165 -2.73 16.38 -17.57
C GLY A 165 -3.78 17.49 -17.62
N LEU A 166 -5.05 17.17 -17.89
CA LEU A 166 -6.15 18.13 -17.89
C LEU A 166 -6.37 18.73 -16.50
N ILE A 167 -6.38 17.88 -15.45
CA ILE A 167 -6.52 18.33 -14.06
C ILE A 167 -5.36 19.25 -13.67
N MET A 168 -4.13 18.88 -14.00
CA MET A 168 -2.96 19.69 -13.73
C MET A 168 -3.05 21.07 -14.41
N ASN A 169 -3.43 21.10 -15.68
CA ASN A 169 -3.60 22.35 -16.44
C ASN A 169 -4.69 23.25 -15.83
N GLN A 170 -5.78 22.68 -15.36
CA GLN A 170 -6.83 23.42 -14.69
C GLN A 170 -6.32 24.05 -13.39
N ASN A 171 -5.62 23.25 -12.55
CA ASN A 171 -5.08 23.73 -11.28
C ASN A 171 -4.05 24.84 -11.48
N VAL A 172 -3.20 24.73 -12.50
CA VAL A 172 -2.24 25.79 -12.87
C VAL A 172 -2.98 27.06 -13.30
N LYS A 173 -4.02 26.96 -14.14
CA LYS A 173 -4.84 28.12 -14.52
C LYS A 173 -5.48 28.81 -13.32
N HIS A 174 -6.05 28.03 -12.38
CA HIS A 174 -6.62 28.57 -11.15
C HIS A 174 -5.58 29.28 -10.27
N ALA A 175 -4.39 28.70 -10.13
CA ALA A 175 -3.31 29.30 -9.37
C ALA A 175 -2.81 30.62 -9.98
N LEU A 176 -2.77 30.71 -11.31
CA LEU A 176 -2.30 31.90 -12.03
C LEU A 176 -3.36 33.00 -12.11
N THR A 177 -4.66 32.70 -12.09
CA THR A 177 -5.74 33.70 -12.13
C THR A 177 -5.89 34.45 -10.80
N GLY A 178 -5.26 34.04 -9.71
CA GLY A 178 -5.24 34.69 -8.40
C GLY A 178 -4.01 35.58 -8.15
N THR A 179 -3.00 35.55 -9.01
CA THR A 179 -1.73 36.32 -8.86
C THR A 179 -1.64 37.40 -9.94
N THR A 180 -1.57 38.64 -9.52
CA THR A 180 -1.24 39.77 -10.43
C THR A 180 0.27 39.85 -10.59
N ALA A 181 0.75 40.35 -11.75
CA ALA A 181 2.18 40.50 -12.04
C ALA A 181 2.95 41.36 -11.01
N SER A 182 2.25 42.05 -10.11
CA SER A 182 2.80 42.86 -9.00
C SER A 182 3.29 42.01 -7.81
N ASP A 183 2.90 40.74 -7.71
CA ASP A 183 3.25 39.86 -6.59
C ASP A 183 4.62 39.18 -6.75
N TRP A 184 5.32 39.51 -7.86
CA TRP A 184 6.63 38.93 -8.20
C TRP A 184 7.78 39.98 -8.20
N GLN A 185 7.60 41.15 -7.52
CA GLN A 185 8.67 42.14 -7.35
C GLN A 185 9.21 42.20 -5.93
#